data_dffa8e27c199a262d53396b9296ce556
#
_entry.id   dffa8e27c199a262d53396b9296ce556
#
_cell.length_a   1.000
_cell.length_b   1.000
_cell.length_c   1.000
_cell.angle_alpha   90.00
_cell.angle_beta   90.00
_cell.angle_gamma   90.00
#
_symmetry.space_group_name_H-M   'P 1'
#
loop_
_entity.id
_entity.type
_entity.pdbx_description
1 polymer ?
#
loop_
_entity_poly.entity_id
_entity_poly.type
_entity_poly.pdbx_seq_one_letter_code
_entity_poly.pdbx_strand_id
1 'polypeptide(L)'
;MPLITKLKKYRRKYQRFFWLGCVVLALLLIIPHPSQAQFVMPQGFSTQGSGYKPPGVSRYGPIEVAPVRSPVDNSFLFDVASPTIYNRQENTSEVPVEQRAQDIESKLELAIFTRDMNPDDLRVETSRLNNVVVVTVSNDDYPLPLVLASVTENDADFNGQPIDVLAERWRQKLDEEIRRGQASTTPEALEQSFKKAFQIFAVLLVATVIIGGIKYLISRHHQRLLKRKQAIAAEKQAQSEALGKNHSDPMEASYGAPEILGEQQRIFWQRLPQILSIDRKIGFWQFIQWLLFWVIILSWYFGLFAIFREIPGLATLSGAILGRPLQLLLLWFFIGLVIRISHRIIELLKNNWQNNNTAGLNKFINLGDNQRRDLRISTIAGAIKGMVTVVITASGLLTALTILGIPTGSVVAIGGLLALAVSFGAQSLVKDLVDGFLVLAEDQYAIGDVIDVGFAAGGVENLNLRVTQLRSAGGELVTIPNSAITQVKNLTRSWSRANLSVNVAYDTDPAKAINVLRQVGEDLYNDPEWHDKMLAVPDVLGIDSLTHEA
;
A
#
# COMPACT_ATOMS: atom_id res chain seq x y z
N MET A 1 -16.79 40.20 13.68
CA MET A 1 -15.60 39.41 14.01
C MET A 1 -15.65 37.89 13.71
N PRO A 2 -16.63 37.32 12.98
CA PRO A 2 -16.65 35.88 12.67
C PRO A 2 -15.98 35.50 11.33
N LEU A 3 -15.57 36.45 10.48
CA LEU A 3 -14.96 36.17 9.18
C LEU A 3 -13.45 35.79 9.27
N ILE A 4 -12.75 36.36 10.25
CA ILE A 4 -11.30 36.18 10.44
C ILE A 4 -10.96 34.78 10.99
N THR A 5 -11.82 34.21 11.80
CA THR A 5 -11.66 32.85 12.35
C THR A 5 -11.91 31.75 11.30
N LYS A 6 -12.80 31.97 10.34
CA LYS A 6 -13.02 31.02 9.22
C LYS A 6 -11.84 31.03 8.24
N LEU A 7 -11.22 32.17 7.96
CA LEU A 7 -10.04 32.28 7.10
C LEU A 7 -8.79 31.62 7.71
N LYS A 8 -8.61 31.68 9.06
CA LYS A 8 -7.50 30.99 9.74
C LYS A 8 -7.61 29.45 9.67
N LYS A 9 -8.81 28.88 9.69
CA LYS A 9 -9.04 27.42 9.59
C LYS A 9 -8.77 26.89 8.18
N TYR A 10 -9.09 27.68 7.13
CA TYR A 10 -8.79 27.34 5.74
C TYR A 10 -7.30 27.51 5.43
N ARG A 11 -6.63 28.54 5.96
CA ARG A 11 -5.21 28.79 5.79
C ARG A 11 -4.33 27.63 6.31
N ARG A 12 -4.67 27.01 7.46
CA ARG A 12 -3.92 25.85 8.00
C ARG A 12 -4.07 24.58 7.16
N LYS A 13 -5.20 24.37 6.51
CA LYS A 13 -5.43 23.19 5.66
C LYS A 13 -4.68 23.29 4.32
N TYR A 14 -4.63 24.49 3.74
CA TYR A 14 -3.90 24.74 2.49
C TYR A 14 -2.40 24.95 2.74
N GLN A 15 -1.99 25.47 3.88
CA GLN A 15 -0.59 25.62 4.25
C GLN A 15 0.12 24.25 4.35
N ARG A 16 -0.54 23.19 4.82
CA ARG A 16 0.03 21.83 4.81
C ARG A 16 0.20 21.28 3.40
N PHE A 17 -0.71 21.56 2.49
CA PHE A 17 -0.59 21.15 1.08
C PHE A 17 0.42 22.00 0.31
N PHE A 18 0.54 23.29 0.63
CA PHE A 18 1.56 24.16 0.07
C PHE A 18 2.96 23.75 0.55
N TRP A 19 3.13 23.47 1.83
CA TRP A 19 4.39 22.96 2.38
C TRP A 19 4.75 21.56 1.84
N LEU A 20 3.77 20.67 1.64
CA LEU A 20 4.01 19.38 0.97
C LEU A 20 4.43 19.58 -0.50
N GLY A 21 3.79 20.50 -1.21
CA GLY A 21 4.20 20.89 -2.56
C GLY A 21 5.59 21.52 -2.60
N CYS A 22 5.92 22.40 -1.65
CA CYS A 22 7.25 22.99 -1.52
C CYS A 22 8.31 21.98 -1.07
N VAL A 23 7.98 21.00 -0.22
CA VAL A 23 8.88 19.90 0.17
C VAL A 23 9.12 18.95 -1.00
N VAL A 24 8.11 18.64 -1.81
CA VAL A 24 8.25 17.85 -3.04
C VAL A 24 9.07 18.63 -4.07
N LEU A 25 8.86 19.95 -4.21
CA LEU A 25 9.65 20.80 -5.08
C LEU A 25 11.10 20.95 -4.55
N ALA A 26 11.29 21.09 -3.25
CA ALA A 26 12.61 21.12 -2.61
C ALA A 26 13.33 19.77 -2.70
N LEU A 27 12.61 18.64 -2.58
CA LEU A 27 13.15 17.30 -2.84
C LEU A 27 13.50 17.08 -4.32
N LEU A 28 12.77 17.73 -5.24
CA LEU A 28 13.11 17.76 -6.67
C LEU A 28 14.29 18.68 -6.97
N LEU A 29 14.52 19.71 -6.15
CA LEU A 29 15.66 20.63 -6.26
C LEU A 29 16.91 20.13 -5.51
N ILE A 30 16.77 19.17 -4.59
CA ILE A 30 17.88 18.42 -3.98
C ILE A 30 18.13 17.16 -4.81
N ILE A 31 18.20 17.29 -6.14
CA ILE A 31 18.89 16.30 -6.96
C ILE A 31 20.36 16.67 -6.83
N PRO A 32 21.18 15.90 -6.09
CA PRO A 32 22.60 16.13 -6.14
C PRO A 32 23.03 15.95 -7.60
N HIS A 33 23.76 16.92 -8.13
CA HIS A 33 24.58 16.69 -9.31
C HIS A 33 25.24 15.31 -9.15
N PRO A 34 25.44 14.54 -10.21
CA PRO A 34 26.12 13.26 -10.15
C PRO A 34 27.62 13.44 -9.89
N SER A 35 27.98 14.23 -8.90
CA SER A 35 29.30 14.30 -8.33
C SER A 35 29.28 13.47 -7.03
N GLN A 36 29.72 12.19 -7.17
CA GLN A 36 30.37 11.40 -6.13
C GLN A 36 29.81 11.55 -4.69
N ALA A 37 28.58 11.10 -4.43
CA ALA A 37 28.23 10.62 -3.12
C ALA A 37 28.55 9.11 -3.07
N GLN A 38 29.81 8.78 -2.77
CA GLN A 38 30.18 7.45 -2.30
C GLN A 38 29.49 7.24 -0.95
N PHE A 39 28.38 6.54 -0.98
CA PHE A 39 27.77 5.99 0.21
C PHE A 39 28.67 4.83 0.65
N VAL A 40 29.51 5.05 1.64
CA VAL A 40 30.32 4.01 2.28
C VAL A 40 29.35 3.07 3.00
N MET A 41 29.05 1.94 2.37
CA MET A 41 28.33 0.85 3.03
C MET A 41 29.25 0.20 4.07
N PRO A 42 28.71 -0.21 5.25
CA PRO A 42 29.45 -1.04 6.19
C PRO A 42 29.89 -2.34 5.49
N GLN A 43 31.16 -2.64 5.56
CA GLN A 43 31.73 -3.91 5.09
C GLN A 43 31.04 -5.07 5.83
N GLY A 44 30.26 -5.90 5.13
CA GLY A 44 29.67 -7.09 5.74
C GLY A 44 28.68 -7.89 4.90
N PHE A 45 28.27 -7.45 3.71
CA PHE A 45 27.42 -8.26 2.84
C PHE A 45 28.06 -8.44 1.46
N SER A 46 28.94 -9.42 1.36
CA SER A 46 29.42 -9.94 0.07
C SER A 46 28.33 -10.83 -0.54
N THR A 47 27.49 -10.28 -1.42
CA THR A 47 26.76 -11.11 -2.37
C THR A 47 27.71 -11.51 -3.49
N GLN A 48 28.30 -12.67 -3.39
CA GLN A 48 28.90 -13.37 -4.52
C GLN A 48 27.80 -13.64 -5.57
N GLY A 49 28.03 -13.12 -6.82
CA GLY A 49 27.38 -13.65 -8.01
C GLY A 49 26.24 -12.82 -8.59
N SER A 50 26.60 -11.83 -9.30
CA SER A 50 26.17 -11.24 -10.60
C SER A 50 26.59 -9.77 -10.60
N GLY A 51 27.59 -9.45 -11.44
CA GLY A 51 28.13 -8.08 -11.50
C GLY A 51 27.03 -7.06 -11.71
N TYR A 52 26.91 -6.12 -10.79
CA TYR A 52 26.00 -4.98 -10.90
C TYR A 52 26.21 -4.28 -12.25
N LYS A 53 25.14 -4.22 -13.05
CA LYS A 53 25.11 -3.53 -14.33
C LYS A 53 24.56 -2.13 -14.11
N PRO A 54 25.31 -1.05 -14.43
CA PRO A 54 24.79 0.31 -14.34
C PRO A 54 23.59 0.55 -15.27
N PRO A 55 22.68 1.48 -14.90
CA PRO A 55 21.61 1.88 -15.79
C PRO A 55 22.17 2.46 -17.10
N GLY A 56 21.60 2.07 -18.24
CA GLY A 56 22.03 2.53 -19.56
C GLY A 56 23.13 1.70 -20.21
N VAL A 57 23.82 0.81 -19.47
CA VAL A 57 24.83 -0.11 -20.04
C VAL A 57 24.15 -1.38 -20.52
N SER A 58 24.52 -1.85 -21.72
CA SER A 58 24.12 -3.16 -22.25
C SER A 58 25.33 -4.10 -22.23
N ARG A 59 25.13 -5.39 -21.92
CA ARG A 59 26.21 -6.39 -21.86
C ARG A 59 25.99 -7.45 -22.93
N TYR A 60 27.02 -7.65 -23.75
CA TYR A 60 27.04 -8.63 -24.83
C TYR A 60 28.27 -9.55 -24.65
N GLY A 61 28.12 -10.58 -23.84
CA GLY A 61 29.23 -11.48 -23.52
C GLY A 61 30.39 -10.77 -22.80
N PRO A 62 31.59 -10.74 -23.40
CA PRO A 62 32.78 -10.12 -22.82
C PRO A 62 32.81 -8.59 -22.97
N ILE A 63 31.82 -7.99 -23.63
CA ILE A 63 31.79 -6.55 -23.96
C ILE A 63 30.59 -5.89 -23.28
N GLU A 64 30.80 -4.73 -22.69
CA GLU A 64 29.76 -3.79 -22.24
C GLU A 64 29.69 -2.60 -23.20
N VAL A 65 28.47 -2.13 -23.43
CA VAL A 65 28.18 -1.04 -24.38
C VAL A 65 27.34 0.04 -23.70
N ALA A 66 27.73 1.29 -23.93
CA ALA A 66 27.00 2.46 -23.44
C ALA A 66 26.75 3.46 -24.59
N PRO A 67 25.55 4.05 -24.67
CA PRO A 67 25.25 5.08 -25.67
C PRO A 67 25.90 6.42 -25.30
N VAL A 68 26.49 7.08 -26.27
CA VAL A 68 26.90 8.49 -26.21
C VAL A 68 25.75 9.33 -26.76
N ARG A 69 25.39 10.37 -26.03
CA ARG A 69 24.27 11.25 -26.35
C ARG A 69 24.70 12.68 -26.59
N SER A 70 23.93 13.36 -27.40
CA SER A 70 24.12 14.79 -27.66
C SER A 70 23.86 15.63 -26.40
N PRO A 71 24.75 16.56 -26.01
CA PRO A 71 24.47 17.51 -24.96
C PRO A 71 23.46 18.60 -25.37
N VAL A 72 23.14 18.72 -26.68
CA VAL A 72 22.21 19.72 -27.20
C VAL A 72 20.76 19.33 -27.01
N ASP A 73 20.39 18.07 -27.38
CA ASP A 73 19.01 17.60 -27.36
C ASP A 73 18.83 16.19 -26.78
N ASN A 74 19.90 15.62 -26.19
CA ASN A 74 19.93 14.27 -25.64
C ASN A 74 19.64 13.16 -26.66
N SER A 75 19.79 13.44 -27.97
CA SER A 75 19.66 12.45 -29.03
C SER A 75 20.81 11.44 -29.01
N PHE A 76 20.55 10.22 -29.50
CA PHE A 76 21.57 9.18 -29.61
C PHE A 76 22.55 9.52 -30.73
N LEU A 77 23.85 9.49 -30.45
CA LEU A 77 24.92 9.69 -31.42
C LEU A 77 25.52 8.34 -31.87
N PHE A 78 26.15 7.62 -30.97
CA PHE A 78 26.77 6.31 -31.21
C PHE A 78 26.95 5.55 -29.91
N ASP A 79 27.27 4.27 -30.01
CA ASP A 79 27.61 3.42 -28.88
C ASP A 79 29.13 3.28 -28.73
N VAL A 80 29.63 3.30 -27.49
CA VAL A 80 30.98 2.93 -27.11
C VAL A 80 31.00 1.59 -26.43
N ALA A 81 32.05 0.81 -26.65
CA ALA A 81 32.21 -0.52 -26.10
C ALA A 81 33.50 -0.63 -25.27
N SER A 82 33.44 -1.36 -24.18
CA SER A 82 34.59 -1.68 -23.31
C SER A 82 34.51 -3.14 -22.84
N PRO A 83 35.62 -3.75 -22.40
CA PRO A 83 35.55 -5.07 -21.76
C PRO A 83 34.61 -5.08 -20.58
N THR A 84 33.95 -6.21 -20.36
CA THR A 84 33.00 -6.38 -19.23
C THR A 84 33.73 -6.36 -17.90
N ILE A 85 33.40 -5.40 -17.05
CA ILE A 85 33.91 -5.31 -15.68
C ILE A 85 32.92 -5.97 -14.74
N TYR A 86 33.25 -7.16 -14.23
CA TYR A 86 32.40 -7.92 -13.31
C TYR A 86 32.45 -7.39 -11.88
N ASN A 87 33.60 -6.88 -11.44
CA ASN A 87 33.81 -6.32 -10.12
C ASN A 87 34.28 -4.86 -10.22
N ARG A 88 33.35 -3.91 -10.17
CA ARG A 88 33.63 -2.47 -10.26
C ARG A 88 34.23 -1.87 -8.97
N GLN A 89 34.39 -2.66 -7.91
CA GLN A 89 35.00 -2.23 -6.65
C GLN A 89 36.51 -2.45 -6.63
N GLU A 90 37.01 -3.28 -7.51
CA GLU A 90 38.45 -3.49 -7.70
C GLU A 90 38.99 -2.38 -8.62
N ASN A 91 40.13 -1.79 -8.25
CA ASN A 91 40.84 -0.83 -9.11
C ASN A 91 41.38 -1.59 -10.34
N THR A 92 40.54 -1.76 -11.35
CA THR A 92 40.97 -2.26 -12.65
C THR A 92 41.56 -1.09 -13.44
N SER A 93 42.63 -1.37 -14.16
CA SER A 93 43.27 -0.40 -15.08
C SER A 93 42.34 -0.02 -16.27
N GLU A 94 41.22 -0.68 -16.42
CA GLU A 94 40.26 -0.50 -17.50
C GLU A 94 39.19 0.51 -17.11
N VAL A 95 38.92 1.48 -18.00
CA VAL A 95 37.90 2.50 -17.80
C VAL A 95 36.52 1.90 -18.08
N PRO A 96 35.57 1.93 -17.14
CA PRO A 96 34.21 1.45 -17.35
C PRO A 96 33.55 2.15 -18.54
N VAL A 97 32.71 1.41 -19.29
CA VAL A 97 32.09 1.91 -20.52
C VAL A 97 31.22 3.15 -20.28
N GLU A 98 30.54 3.20 -19.14
CA GLU A 98 29.75 4.37 -18.75
C GLU A 98 30.60 5.61 -18.49
N GLN A 99 31.80 5.46 -17.95
CA GLN A 99 32.72 6.58 -17.77
C GLN A 99 33.29 7.05 -19.11
N ARG A 100 33.60 6.12 -20.04
CA ARG A 100 34.02 6.51 -21.39
C ARG A 100 32.92 7.30 -22.12
N ALA A 101 31.67 6.85 -22.07
CA ALA A 101 30.57 7.57 -22.68
C ALA A 101 30.40 8.97 -22.07
N GLN A 102 30.43 9.04 -20.72
CA GLN A 102 30.29 10.30 -19.99
C GLN A 102 31.46 11.26 -20.24
N ASP A 103 32.67 10.76 -20.40
CA ASP A 103 33.85 11.57 -20.72
C ASP A 103 33.72 12.20 -22.13
N ILE A 104 33.25 11.45 -23.12
CA ILE A 104 32.96 11.93 -24.47
C ILE A 104 31.86 13.00 -24.44
N GLU A 105 30.77 12.75 -23.75
CA GLU A 105 29.66 13.71 -23.59
C GLU A 105 30.11 15.01 -22.93
N SER A 106 30.92 14.91 -21.86
CA SER A 106 31.46 16.08 -21.14
C SER A 106 32.42 16.89 -22.02
N LYS A 107 33.26 16.24 -22.82
CA LYS A 107 34.17 16.92 -23.75
C LYS A 107 33.43 17.57 -24.91
N LEU A 108 32.36 16.92 -25.38
CA LEU A 108 31.49 17.48 -26.40
C LEU A 108 30.71 18.70 -25.86
N GLU A 109 30.21 18.63 -24.61
CA GLU A 109 29.58 19.75 -23.91
C GLU A 109 30.54 20.93 -23.77
N LEU A 110 31.80 20.68 -23.39
CA LEU A 110 32.85 21.70 -23.27
C LEU A 110 33.16 22.33 -24.64
N ALA A 111 33.20 21.54 -25.72
CA ALA A 111 33.46 22.07 -27.08
C ALA A 111 32.29 22.92 -27.61
N ILE A 112 31.06 22.60 -27.24
CA ILE A 112 29.86 23.30 -27.73
C ILE A 112 29.55 24.55 -26.92
N PHE A 113 29.55 24.44 -25.57
CA PHE A 113 28.99 25.50 -24.69
C PHE A 113 30.06 26.35 -23.98
N THR A 114 31.27 25.81 -23.76
CA THR A 114 32.25 26.49 -22.93
C THR A 114 33.37 27.18 -23.75
N ARG A 115 33.79 26.55 -24.85
CA ARG A 115 34.78 27.14 -25.76
C ARG A 115 34.02 27.90 -26.84
N ASP A 116 34.30 29.22 -26.92
CA ASP A 116 33.76 30.06 -27.98
C ASP A 116 34.56 29.78 -29.27
N MET A 117 34.27 28.65 -29.90
CA MET A 117 34.93 28.21 -31.12
C MET A 117 34.14 28.74 -32.32
N ASN A 118 34.81 29.52 -33.17
CA ASN A 118 34.20 29.99 -34.41
C ASN A 118 33.86 28.82 -35.32
N PRO A 119 32.59 28.64 -35.75
CA PRO A 119 32.16 27.53 -36.61
C PRO A 119 32.89 27.44 -37.94
N ASP A 120 33.38 28.61 -38.48
CA ASP A 120 34.04 28.69 -39.78
C ASP A 120 35.46 28.12 -39.76
N ASP A 121 36.15 28.19 -38.61
CA ASP A 121 37.54 27.71 -38.44
C ASP A 121 37.61 26.36 -37.70
N LEU A 122 36.47 25.76 -37.44
CA LEU A 122 36.37 24.48 -36.72
C LEU A 122 36.94 23.34 -37.54
N ARG A 123 37.93 22.62 -36.97
CA ARG A 123 38.57 21.45 -37.57
C ARG A 123 38.35 20.24 -36.63
N VAL A 124 37.58 19.28 -37.12
CA VAL A 124 37.42 17.96 -36.45
C VAL A 124 38.19 16.96 -37.29
N GLU A 125 39.23 16.37 -36.70
CA GLU A 125 40.14 15.48 -37.41
C GLU A 125 40.33 14.16 -36.65
N THR A 126 40.65 13.11 -37.42
CA THR A 126 41.13 11.85 -36.85
C THR A 126 42.65 11.88 -36.77
N SER A 127 43.23 11.57 -35.61
CA SER A 127 44.66 11.50 -35.39
C SER A 127 45.04 10.27 -34.59
N ARG A 128 46.31 9.90 -34.55
CA ARG A 128 46.83 8.81 -33.73
C ARG A 128 47.62 9.37 -32.56
N LEU A 129 47.18 9.06 -31.35
CA LEU A 129 47.85 9.42 -30.12
C LEU A 129 48.26 8.15 -29.36
N ASN A 130 49.54 7.92 -29.11
CA ASN A 130 50.03 6.72 -28.44
C ASN A 130 49.45 5.40 -29.06
N ASN A 131 49.45 5.29 -30.37
CA ASN A 131 48.92 4.17 -31.13
C ASN A 131 47.38 3.96 -31.06
N VAL A 132 46.66 4.85 -30.41
CA VAL A 132 45.18 4.82 -30.36
C VAL A 132 44.63 5.86 -31.36
N VAL A 133 43.63 5.47 -32.13
CA VAL A 133 42.93 6.40 -33.03
C VAL A 133 42.01 7.25 -32.19
N VAL A 134 42.16 8.57 -32.33
CA VAL A 134 41.37 9.56 -31.59
C VAL A 134 40.72 10.56 -32.54
N VAL A 135 39.54 11.05 -32.16
CA VAL A 135 38.86 12.15 -32.81
C VAL A 135 39.16 13.40 -31.98
N THR A 136 39.71 14.41 -32.63
CA THR A 136 40.11 15.67 -31.99
C THR A 136 39.38 16.85 -32.63
N VAL A 137 39.20 17.90 -31.83
CA VAL A 137 38.69 19.22 -32.30
C VAL A 137 39.67 20.32 -31.96
N SER A 138 39.90 21.20 -32.92
CA SER A 138 40.73 22.42 -32.78
C SER A 138 40.14 23.57 -33.61
N ASN A 139 40.53 24.79 -33.31
CA ASN A 139 40.26 25.98 -34.11
C ASN A 139 41.45 26.93 -33.99
N ASP A 140 41.41 28.05 -34.66
CA ASP A 140 42.52 29.03 -34.64
C ASP A 140 42.72 29.68 -33.27
N ASP A 141 41.66 29.83 -32.44
CA ASP A 141 41.74 30.36 -31.08
C ASP A 141 42.24 29.32 -30.06
N TYR A 142 42.02 28.04 -30.34
CA TYR A 142 42.46 26.92 -29.51
C TYR A 142 43.27 25.92 -30.36
N PRO A 143 44.53 26.22 -30.67
CA PRO A 143 45.36 25.40 -31.55
C PRO A 143 45.76 24.05 -30.93
N LEU A 144 45.68 23.91 -29.57
CA LEU A 144 45.87 22.62 -28.90
C LEU A 144 44.63 21.77 -29.08
N PRO A 145 44.72 20.61 -29.81
CA PRO A 145 43.57 19.78 -30.10
C PRO A 145 43.00 19.16 -28.82
N LEU A 146 41.68 19.32 -28.65
CA LEU A 146 40.93 18.60 -27.61
C LEU A 146 40.54 17.21 -28.10
N VAL A 147 40.97 16.18 -27.41
CA VAL A 147 40.56 14.78 -27.71
C VAL A 147 39.12 14.60 -27.26
N LEU A 148 38.21 14.45 -28.21
CA LEU A 148 36.80 14.19 -27.97
C LEU A 148 36.51 12.71 -27.64
N ALA A 149 36.99 11.82 -28.50
CA ALA A 149 36.75 10.38 -28.36
C ALA A 149 38.00 9.59 -28.76
N SER A 150 38.21 8.46 -28.10
CA SER A 150 39.17 7.43 -28.51
C SER A 150 38.40 6.22 -29.07
N VAL A 151 38.84 5.71 -30.23
CA VAL A 151 38.26 4.52 -30.87
C VAL A 151 39.13 3.34 -30.55
N THR A 152 38.56 2.31 -29.92
CA THR A 152 39.25 1.11 -29.49
C THR A 152 38.87 -0.10 -30.37
N GLU A 153 39.63 -1.20 -30.26
CA GLU A 153 39.30 -2.45 -30.92
C GLU A 153 37.92 -2.99 -30.51
N ASN A 154 37.53 -2.83 -29.23
CA ASN A 154 36.23 -3.24 -28.77
C ASN A 154 35.07 -2.44 -29.43
N ASP A 155 35.30 -1.14 -29.72
CA ASP A 155 34.33 -0.35 -30.46
C ASP A 155 34.20 -0.84 -31.90
N ALA A 156 35.32 -1.18 -32.54
CA ALA A 156 35.40 -1.69 -33.91
C ALA A 156 34.70 -3.05 -34.03
N ASP A 157 35.00 -3.98 -33.12
CA ASP A 157 34.43 -5.32 -33.05
C ASP A 157 32.89 -5.26 -32.82
N PHE A 158 32.46 -4.44 -31.89
CA PHE A 158 31.02 -4.26 -31.61
C PHE A 158 30.26 -3.72 -32.83
N ASN A 159 30.87 -2.75 -33.55
CA ASN A 159 30.24 -2.15 -34.73
C ASN A 159 30.50 -2.95 -36.02
N GLY A 160 31.30 -4.00 -36.00
CA GLY A 160 31.64 -4.83 -37.16
C GLY A 160 32.37 -4.07 -38.26
N GLN A 161 33.25 -3.09 -37.92
CA GLN A 161 33.91 -2.19 -38.85
C GLN A 161 35.40 -1.98 -38.45
N PRO A 162 36.28 -1.75 -39.44
CA PRO A 162 37.66 -1.36 -39.13
C PRO A 162 37.73 -0.07 -38.32
N ILE A 163 38.71 0.05 -37.43
CA ILE A 163 38.89 1.20 -36.52
C ILE A 163 38.92 2.53 -37.28
N ASP A 164 39.64 2.61 -38.36
CA ASP A 164 39.80 3.86 -39.13
C ASP A 164 38.48 4.29 -39.77
N VAL A 165 37.66 3.34 -40.25
CA VAL A 165 36.32 3.58 -40.83
C VAL A 165 35.34 4.04 -39.74
N LEU A 166 35.39 3.40 -38.57
CA LEU A 166 34.55 3.77 -37.44
C LEU A 166 34.91 5.17 -36.90
N ALA A 167 36.24 5.46 -36.79
CA ALA A 167 36.73 6.76 -36.37
C ALA A 167 36.24 7.88 -37.29
N GLU A 168 36.30 7.66 -38.62
CA GLU A 168 35.82 8.65 -39.60
C GLU A 168 34.28 8.84 -39.49
N ARG A 169 33.52 7.79 -39.24
CA ARG A 169 32.07 7.89 -38.97
C ARG A 169 31.77 8.67 -37.70
N TRP A 170 32.54 8.45 -36.62
CA TRP A 170 32.38 9.20 -35.37
C TRP A 170 32.81 10.65 -35.56
N ARG A 171 33.90 10.90 -36.30
CA ARG A 171 34.33 12.26 -36.67
C ARG A 171 33.23 13.04 -37.35
N GLN A 172 32.56 12.45 -38.36
CA GLN A 172 31.46 13.09 -39.07
C GLN A 172 30.30 13.43 -38.15
N LYS A 173 29.88 12.46 -37.30
CA LYS A 173 28.80 12.70 -36.34
C LYS A 173 29.14 13.75 -35.31
N LEU A 174 30.39 13.78 -34.81
CA LEU A 174 30.83 14.75 -33.82
C LEU A 174 30.98 16.15 -34.46
N ASP A 175 31.49 16.25 -35.70
CA ASP A 175 31.58 17.53 -36.42
C ASP A 175 30.18 18.13 -36.66
N GLU A 176 29.23 17.29 -37.17
CA GLU A 176 27.86 17.72 -37.37
C GLU A 176 27.20 18.18 -36.05
N GLU A 177 27.43 17.44 -34.95
CA GLU A 177 26.84 17.76 -33.66
C GLU A 177 27.45 19.06 -33.06
N ILE A 178 28.76 19.27 -33.18
CA ILE A 178 29.39 20.52 -32.69
C ILE A 178 28.86 21.72 -33.48
N ARG A 179 28.81 21.64 -34.82
CA ARG A 179 28.29 22.74 -35.65
C ARG A 179 26.82 23.00 -35.35
N ARG A 180 26.02 21.94 -35.17
CA ARG A 180 24.61 22.07 -34.78
C ARG A 180 24.46 22.69 -33.40
N GLY A 181 25.28 22.28 -32.43
CA GLY A 181 25.32 22.85 -31.08
C GLY A 181 25.67 24.33 -31.06
N GLN A 182 26.73 24.71 -31.78
CA GLN A 182 27.11 26.11 -31.90
C GLN A 182 26.05 26.96 -32.61
N ALA A 183 25.43 26.46 -33.67
CA ALA A 183 24.29 27.10 -34.33
C ALA A 183 23.10 27.31 -33.37
N SER A 184 22.90 26.40 -32.43
CA SER A 184 21.82 26.50 -31.42
C SER A 184 22.10 27.50 -30.30
N THR A 185 23.37 27.93 -30.13
CA THR A 185 23.79 28.88 -29.09
C THR A 185 23.89 30.32 -29.62
N THR A 186 23.64 30.55 -30.92
CA THR A 186 23.58 31.91 -31.45
C THR A 186 22.50 32.76 -30.75
N PRO A 187 22.71 34.10 -30.59
CA PRO A 187 21.72 34.95 -29.92
C PRO A 187 20.32 34.85 -30.51
N GLU A 188 20.20 34.67 -31.82
CA GLU A 188 18.95 34.56 -32.55
C GLU A 188 18.25 33.20 -32.26
N ALA A 189 19.02 32.11 -32.24
CA ALA A 189 18.52 30.79 -31.90
C ALA A 189 18.07 30.71 -30.44
N LEU A 190 18.84 31.31 -29.51
CA LEU A 190 18.48 31.39 -28.10
C LEU A 190 17.18 32.17 -27.90
N GLU A 191 17.02 33.33 -28.59
CA GLU A 191 15.79 34.11 -28.52
C GLU A 191 14.58 33.28 -29.00
N GLN A 192 14.72 32.50 -30.07
CA GLN A 192 13.67 31.60 -30.56
C GLN A 192 13.35 30.47 -29.55
N SER A 193 14.37 29.85 -28.96
CA SER A 193 14.24 28.84 -27.94
C SER A 193 13.53 29.37 -26.70
N PHE A 194 13.92 30.55 -26.21
CA PHE A 194 13.23 31.22 -25.11
C PHE A 194 11.79 31.61 -25.45
N LYS A 195 11.49 32.06 -26.66
CA LYS A 195 10.13 32.34 -27.12
C LYS A 195 9.27 31.07 -27.09
N LYS A 196 9.78 29.94 -27.60
CA LYS A 196 9.08 28.64 -27.56
C LYS A 196 8.88 28.18 -26.13
N ALA A 197 9.90 28.22 -25.28
CA ALA A 197 9.82 27.86 -23.86
C ALA A 197 8.75 28.70 -23.15
N PHE A 198 8.73 30.02 -23.40
CA PHE A 198 7.73 30.92 -22.86
C PHE A 198 6.30 30.61 -23.38
N GLN A 199 6.14 30.26 -24.66
CA GLN A 199 4.86 29.84 -25.21
C GLN A 199 4.35 28.56 -24.51
N ILE A 200 5.22 27.54 -24.32
CA ILE A 200 4.87 26.32 -23.58
C ILE A 200 4.45 26.66 -22.16
N PHE A 201 5.22 27.52 -21.46
CA PHE A 201 4.89 27.97 -20.12
C PHE A 201 3.53 28.70 -20.05
N ALA A 202 3.27 29.61 -21.00
CA ALA A 202 1.99 30.32 -21.08
C ALA A 202 0.82 29.36 -21.30
N VAL A 203 0.96 28.39 -22.20
CA VAL A 203 -0.05 27.35 -22.42
C VAL A 203 -0.31 26.53 -21.16
N LEU A 204 0.74 26.15 -20.42
CA LEU A 204 0.61 25.42 -19.17
C LEU A 204 -0.11 26.25 -18.11
N LEU A 205 0.19 27.54 -18.02
CA LEU A 205 -0.47 28.44 -17.09
C LEU A 205 -1.96 28.57 -17.40
N VAL A 206 -2.30 28.77 -18.69
CA VAL A 206 -3.70 28.81 -19.13
C VAL A 206 -4.42 27.49 -18.84
N ALA A 207 -3.80 26.35 -19.17
CA ALA A 207 -4.35 25.04 -18.89
C ALA A 207 -4.59 24.84 -17.38
N THR A 208 -3.64 25.28 -16.54
CA THR A 208 -3.77 25.21 -15.07
C THR A 208 -4.94 26.07 -14.55
N VAL A 209 -5.11 27.26 -15.10
CA VAL A 209 -6.26 28.13 -14.75
C VAL A 209 -7.58 27.49 -15.15
N ILE A 210 -7.65 26.93 -16.35
CA ILE A 210 -8.86 26.24 -16.84
C ILE A 210 -9.19 25.03 -15.95
N ILE A 211 -8.19 24.15 -15.70
CA ILE A 211 -8.40 22.96 -14.85
C ILE A 211 -8.72 23.37 -13.41
N GLY A 212 -8.06 24.43 -12.90
CA GLY A 212 -8.35 25.01 -11.60
C GLY A 212 -9.77 25.56 -11.49
N GLY A 213 -10.27 26.24 -12.54
CA GLY A 213 -11.63 26.69 -12.66
C GLY A 213 -12.65 25.54 -12.67
N ILE A 214 -12.38 24.49 -13.45
CA ILE A 214 -13.20 23.26 -13.46
C ILE A 214 -13.23 22.63 -12.07
N LYS A 215 -12.07 22.49 -11.42
CA LYS A 215 -11.95 21.94 -10.06
C LYS A 215 -12.72 22.80 -9.03
N TYR A 216 -12.69 24.12 -9.17
CA TYR A 216 -13.45 25.03 -8.31
C TYR A 216 -14.96 24.84 -8.51
N LEU A 217 -15.45 24.76 -9.75
CA LEU A 217 -16.88 24.53 -10.06
C LEU A 217 -17.35 23.17 -9.50
N ILE A 218 -16.55 22.12 -9.68
CA ILE A 218 -16.80 20.80 -9.12
C ILE A 218 -16.84 20.85 -7.58
N SER A 219 -15.88 21.55 -6.95
CA SER A 219 -15.85 21.72 -5.50
C SER A 219 -17.10 22.44 -4.98
N ARG A 220 -17.55 23.47 -5.68
CA ARG A 220 -18.78 24.20 -5.35
C ARG A 220 -20.02 23.30 -5.48
N HIS A 221 -20.07 22.48 -6.55
CA HIS A 221 -21.16 21.50 -6.73
C HIS A 221 -21.14 20.43 -5.63
N HIS A 222 -19.97 19.89 -5.30
CA HIS A 222 -19.76 18.93 -4.22
C HIS A 222 -20.21 19.47 -2.85
N GLN A 223 -19.86 20.73 -2.53
CA GLN A 223 -20.32 21.38 -1.30
C GLN A 223 -21.85 21.54 -1.25
N ARG A 224 -22.50 21.81 -2.38
CA ARG A 224 -23.97 21.86 -2.45
C ARG A 224 -24.59 20.49 -2.16
N LEU A 225 -24.01 19.40 -2.67
CA LEU A 225 -24.47 18.04 -2.37
C LEU A 225 -24.28 17.67 -0.91
N LEU A 226 -23.15 18.06 -0.28
CA LEU A 226 -22.92 17.86 1.15
C LEU A 226 -23.93 18.62 2.01
N LYS A 227 -24.23 19.89 1.68
CA LYS A 227 -25.26 20.68 2.38
C LYS A 227 -26.63 20.04 2.26
N ARG A 228 -27.00 19.52 1.08
CA ARG A 228 -28.26 18.78 0.90
C ARG A 228 -28.32 17.51 1.75
N LYS A 229 -27.22 16.75 1.83
CA LYS A 229 -27.13 15.57 2.70
C LYS A 229 -27.31 15.95 4.18
N GLN A 230 -26.66 17.03 4.63
CA GLN A 230 -26.78 17.53 6.00
C GLN A 230 -28.20 18.04 6.32
N ALA A 231 -28.84 18.74 5.37
CA ALA A 231 -30.21 19.21 5.53
C ALA A 231 -31.19 18.03 5.69
N ILE A 232 -31.08 17.00 4.86
CA ILE A 232 -31.91 15.78 4.96
C ILE A 232 -31.66 15.06 6.30
N ALA A 233 -30.40 15.01 6.78
CA ALA A 233 -30.07 14.40 8.06
C ALA A 233 -30.61 15.21 9.26
N ALA A 234 -30.55 16.55 9.20
CA ALA A 234 -31.11 17.45 10.23
C ALA A 234 -32.64 17.38 10.29
N GLU A 235 -33.30 17.33 9.12
CA GLU A 235 -34.75 17.16 9.04
C GLU A 235 -35.19 15.81 9.66
N LYS A 236 -34.40 14.76 9.46
CA LYS A 236 -34.63 13.45 10.08
C LYS A 236 -34.48 13.49 11.61
N GLN A 237 -33.45 14.18 12.13
CA GLN A 237 -33.29 14.37 13.58
C GLN A 237 -34.45 15.17 14.18
N ALA A 238 -34.82 16.30 13.58
CA ALA A 238 -35.92 17.10 14.04
C ALA A 238 -37.26 16.33 14.03
N GLN A 239 -37.50 15.51 13.01
CA GLN A 239 -38.69 14.67 12.90
C GLN A 239 -38.71 13.55 13.97
N SER A 240 -37.54 12.94 14.28
CA SER A 240 -37.45 11.97 15.36
C SER A 240 -37.61 12.57 16.75
N GLU A 241 -37.15 13.80 16.97
CA GLU A 241 -37.34 14.55 18.22
C GLU A 241 -38.78 15.02 18.40
N ALA A 242 -39.46 15.44 17.32
CA ALA A 242 -40.85 15.83 17.34
C ALA A 242 -41.78 14.64 17.66
N LEU A 243 -41.50 13.46 17.09
CA LEU A 243 -42.24 12.22 17.40
C LEU A 243 -41.98 11.75 18.85
N GLY A 244 -40.74 11.93 19.36
CA GLY A 244 -40.43 11.59 20.75
C GLY A 244 -41.06 12.53 21.78
N LYS A 245 -41.34 13.80 21.44
CA LYS A 245 -41.97 14.76 22.33
C LYS A 245 -43.49 14.62 22.42
N ASN A 246 -44.15 14.11 21.38
CA ASN A 246 -45.59 13.87 21.38
C ASN A 246 -46.04 12.65 22.18
N HIS A 247 -45.11 11.86 22.72
CA HIS A 247 -45.40 10.64 23.49
C HIS A 247 -44.78 10.70 24.90
N SER A 248 -44.96 11.83 25.58
CA SER A 248 -44.56 11.97 26.99
C SER A 248 -45.63 11.47 28.00
N ASP A 249 -46.76 10.94 27.55
CA ASP A 249 -47.75 10.30 28.40
C ASP A 249 -47.47 8.78 28.49
N PRO A 250 -47.18 8.25 29.70
CA PRO A 250 -46.81 6.82 29.87
C PRO A 250 -47.93 5.82 29.55
N MET A 251 -49.16 6.26 29.43
CA MET A 251 -50.33 5.38 29.26
C MET A 251 -50.66 5.08 27.78
N GLU A 252 -50.30 5.97 26.83
CA GLU A 252 -50.51 5.75 25.39
C GLU A 252 -49.37 4.95 24.70
N ALA A 253 -48.22 4.84 25.35
CA ALA A 253 -47.03 4.17 24.79
C ALA A 253 -47.21 2.67 24.55
N SER A 254 -48.21 2.02 25.20
CA SER A 254 -48.40 0.58 25.11
C SER A 254 -49.20 0.08 23.89
N TYR A 255 -50.02 0.95 23.27
CA TYR A 255 -50.90 0.53 22.16
C TYR A 255 -50.48 1.05 20.78
N GLY A 256 -49.67 2.09 20.68
CA GLY A 256 -49.30 2.72 19.41
C GLY A 256 -47.89 2.35 18.87
N ALA A 257 -47.09 1.64 19.61
CA ALA A 257 -45.70 1.35 19.27
C ALA A 257 -45.46 0.58 17.94
N PRO A 258 -46.27 -0.41 17.54
CA PRO A 258 -46.06 -1.14 16.28
C PRO A 258 -46.36 -0.28 15.03
N GLU A 259 -47.33 0.62 15.10
CA GLU A 259 -47.78 1.41 13.95
C GLU A 259 -46.80 2.54 13.62
N ILE A 260 -46.24 3.18 14.65
CA ILE A 260 -45.24 4.26 14.53
C ILE A 260 -43.91 3.72 14.00
N LEU A 261 -43.48 2.53 14.44
CA LEU A 261 -42.32 1.82 13.93
C LEU A 261 -42.47 1.45 12.44
N GLY A 262 -43.68 1.04 12.03
CA GLY A 262 -44.04 0.75 10.65
C GLY A 262 -43.96 1.96 9.73
N GLU A 263 -44.43 3.11 10.18
CA GLU A 263 -44.44 4.36 9.42
C GLU A 263 -43.04 4.97 9.31
N GLN A 264 -42.23 4.94 10.38
CA GLN A 264 -40.80 5.32 10.33
C GLN A 264 -40.01 4.42 9.39
N GLN A 265 -40.25 3.12 9.38
CA GLN A 265 -39.64 2.19 8.42
C GLN A 265 -40.05 2.51 6.98
N ARG A 266 -41.35 2.78 6.71
CA ARG A 266 -41.85 3.11 5.36
C ARG A 266 -41.18 4.37 4.81
N ILE A 267 -41.10 5.46 5.60
CA ILE A 267 -40.45 6.71 5.21
C ILE A 267 -38.95 6.49 4.98
N PHE A 268 -38.29 5.69 5.79
CA PHE A 268 -36.88 5.31 5.61
C PHE A 268 -36.64 4.60 4.27
N TRP A 269 -37.44 3.58 3.94
CA TRP A 269 -37.31 2.82 2.71
C TRP A 269 -37.63 3.63 1.46
N GLN A 270 -38.51 4.59 1.51
CA GLN A 270 -38.84 5.47 0.39
C GLN A 270 -37.69 6.47 0.09
N ARG A 271 -36.98 6.95 1.09
CA ARG A 271 -35.87 7.92 0.93
C ARG A 271 -34.48 7.31 0.80
N LEU A 272 -34.32 6.03 1.10
CA LEU A 272 -33.04 5.32 1.00
C LEU A 272 -32.39 5.40 -0.40
N PRO A 273 -33.13 5.24 -1.51
CA PRO A 273 -32.56 5.34 -2.85
C PRO A 273 -32.00 6.74 -3.14
N GLN A 274 -32.58 7.78 -2.58
CA GLN A 274 -32.11 9.16 -2.77
C GLN A 274 -30.80 9.41 -2.04
N ILE A 275 -30.64 8.94 -0.81
CA ILE A 275 -29.42 9.09 -0.01
C ILE A 275 -28.26 8.30 -0.65
N LEU A 276 -28.52 7.06 -1.07
CA LEU A 276 -27.53 6.23 -1.77
C LEU A 276 -27.11 6.83 -3.11
N SER A 277 -28.01 7.52 -3.82
CA SER A 277 -27.69 8.22 -5.05
C SER A 277 -26.78 9.44 -4.80
N ILE A 278 -26.98 10.15 -3.69
CA ILE A 278 -26.17 11.31 -3.29
C ILE A 278 -24.75 10.87 -2.87
N ASP A 279 -24.61 9.80 -2.10
CA ASP A 279 -23.31 9.28 -1.68
C ASP A 279 -22.47 8.77 -2.86
N ARG A 280 -23.12 8.12 -3.84
CA ARG A 280 -22.45 7.73 -5.09
C ARG A 280 -21.97 8.94 -5.88
N LYS A 281 -22.78 10.01 -5.99
CA LYS A 281 -22.39 11.25 -6.64
C LYS A 281 -21.24 11.95 -5.92
N ILE A 282 -21.28 12.04 -4.59
CA ILE A 282 -20.20 12.61 -3.78
C ILE A 282 -18.89 11.87 -4.01
N GLY A 283 -18.89 10.53 -3.95
CA GLY A 283 -17.71 9.72 -4.18
C GLY A 283 -17.15 9.85 -5.60
N PHE A 284 -18.01 9.95 -6.60
CA PHE A 284 -17.61 10.19 -8.00
C PHE A 284 -16.93 11.56 -8.16
N TRP A 285 -17.50 12.62 -7.62
CA TRP A 285 -16.92 13.96 -7.71
C TRP A 285 -15.59 14.09 -6.96
N GLN A 286 -15.42 13.39 -5.83
CA GLN A 286 -14.14 13.30 -5.12
C GLN A 286 -13.08 12.61 -5.96
N PHE A 287 -13.44 11.53 -6.68
CA PHE A 287 -12.53 10.85 -7.58
C PHE A 287 -12.11 11.74 -8.74
N ILE A 288 -13.04 12.47 -9.37
CA ILE A 288 -12.74 13.42 -10.46
C ILE A 288 -11.81 14.54 -9.96
N GLN A 289 -12.05 15.11 -8.76
CA GLN A 289 -11.16 16.13 -8.19
C GLN A 289 -9.72 15.62 -7.97
N TRP A 290 -9.59 14.37 -7.56
CA TRP A 290 -8.29 13.73 -7.42
C TRP A 290 -7.63 13.49 -8.78
N LEU A 291 -8.37 13.05 -9.76
CA LEU A 291 -7.86 12.85 -11.13
C LEU A 291 -7.40 14.18 -11.75
N LEU A 292 -8.19 15.25 -11.61
CA LEU A 292 -7.80 16.59 -12.08
C LEU A 292 -6.54 17.11 -11.38
N PHE A 293 -6.34 16.78 -10.10
CA PHE A 293 -5.10 17.10 -9.39
C PHE A 293 -3.89 16.43 -10.08
N TRP A 294 -4.02 15.15 -10.45
CA TRP A 294 -2.97 14.44 -11.16
C TRP A 294 -2.75 14.93 -12.59
N VAL A 295 -3.82 15.32 -13.27
CA VAL A 295 -3.71 15.95 -14.60
C VAL A 295 -2.88 17.23 -14.53
N ILE A 296 -3.09 18.06 -13.50
CA ILE A 296 -2.26 19.26 -13.29
C ILE A 296 -0.79 18.87 -13.06
N ILE A 297 -0.51 17.92 -12.16
CA ILE A 297 0.86 17.48 -11.85
C ILE A 297 1.55 16.96 -13.12
N LEU A 298 0.90 16.06 -13.85
CA LEU A 298 1.45 15.49 -15.07
C LEU A 298 1.63 16.53 -16.16
N SER A 299 0.69 17.47 -16.31
CA SER A 299 0.80 18.57 -17.27
C SER A 299 2.02 19.43 -16.99
N TRP A 300 2.26 19.80 -15.71
CA TRP A 300 3.46 20.54 -15.32
C TRP A 300 4.73 19.71 -15.49
N TYR A 301 4.68 18.43 -15.18
CA TYR A 301 5.82 17.54 -15.34
C TYR A 301 6.27 17.44 -16.79
N PHE A 302 5.34 17.13 -17.70
CA PHE A 302 5.64 17.06 -19.14
C PHE A 302 5.93 18.44 -19.74
N GLY A 303 5.32 19.48 -19.21
CA GLY A 303 5.60 20.84 -19.63
C GLY A 303 6.99 21.30 -19.26
N LEU A 304 7.45 21.01 -18.04
CA LEU A 304 8.83 21.28 -17.62
C LEU A 304 9.83 20.49 -18.47
N PHE A 305 9.53 19.23 -18.75
CA PHE A 305 10.32 18.42 -19.66
C PHE A 305 10.43 19.09 -21.06
N ALA A 306 9.30 19.54 -21.62
CA ALA A 306 9.28 20.20 -22.92
C ALA A 306 10.06 21.53 -22.91
N ILE A 307 9.95 22.31 -21.84
CA ILE A 307 10.71 23.57 -21.65
C ILE A 307 12.23 23.28 -21.61
N PHE A 308 12.65 22.30 -20.80
CA PHE A 308 14.07 21.96 -20.69
C PHE A 308 14.64 21.42 -22.00
N ARG A 309 13.84 20.72 -22.80
CA ARG A 309 14.25 20.22 -24.11
C ARG A 309 14.48 21.34 -25.13
N GLU A 310 13.73 22.46 -25.04
CA GLU A 310 13.87 23.59 -25.98
C GLU A 310 15.07 24.48 -25.68
N ILE A 311 15.60 24.45 -24.44
CA ILE A 311 16.72 25.33 -24.04
C ILE A 311 18.03 24.55 -24.20
N PRO A 312 18.94 24.99 -25.11
CA PRO A 312 20.25 24.36 -25.25
C PRO A 312 21.01 24.37 -23.91
N GLY A 313 21.71 23.29 -23.58
CA GLY A 313 22.41 23.12 -22.29
C GLY A 313 21.52 22.61 -21.14
N LEU A 314 20.20 22.75 -21.18
CA LEU A 314 19.29 22.13 -20.22
C LEU A 314 18.67 20.80 -20.73
N ALA A 315 18.91 20.48 -21.99
CA ALA A 315 18.36 19.29 -22.62
C ALA A 315 18.85 17.98 -21.98
N THR A 316 20.08 17.95 -21.46
CA THR A 316 20.62 16.82 -20.69
C THR A 316 19.80 16.53 -19.42
N LEU A 317 19.33 17.59 -18.73
CA LEU A 317 18.44 17.47 -17.58
C LEU A 317 17.07 16.91 -17.96
N SER A 318 16.60 17.13 -19.19
CA SER A 318 15.31 16.59 -19.66
C SER A 318 15.33 15.06 -19.68
N GLY A 319 16.43 14.42 -20.08
CA GLY A 319 16.61 12.96 -20.04
C GLY A 319 16.57 12.41 -18.61
N ALA A 320 17.21 13.10 -17.68
CA ALA A 320 17.19 12.73 -16.27
C ALA A 320 15.79 12.82 -15.64
N ILE A 321 14.97 13.79 -16.06
CA ILE A 321 13.59 13.96 -15.59
C ILE A 321 12.71 12.81 -16.04
N LEU A 322 12.80 12.35 -17.30
CA LEU A 322 12.00 11.22 -17.81
C LEU A 322 12.35 9.87 -17.21
N GLY A 323 13.48 9.74 -16.54
CA GLY A 323 13.94 8.49 -15.92
C GLY A 323 13.23 8.17 -14.59
N ARG A 324 14.04 8.04 -13.55
CA ARG A 324 13.59 7.65 -12.19
C ARG A 324 12.51 8.55 -11.58
N PRO A 325 12.56 9.91 -11.73
CA PRO A 325 11.52 10.77 -11.16
C PRO A 325 10.13 10.52 -11.73
N LEU A 326 10.01 10.26 -13.05
CA LEU A 326 8.73 9.90 -13.67
C LEU A 326 8.20 8.56 -13.12
N GLN A 327 9.07 7.56 -12.94
CA GLN A 327 8.69 6.28 -12.37
C GLN A 327 8.16 6.43 -10.94
N LEU A 328 8.81 7.25 -10.10
CA LEU A 328 8.35 7.54 -8.73
C LEU A 328 7.02 8.29 -8.72
N LEU A 329 6.81 9.24 -9.63
CA LEU A 329 5.56 9.98 -9.75
C LEU A 329 4.41 9.07 -10.18
N LEU A 330 4.65 8.19 -11.17
CA LEU A 330 3.68 7.20 -11.60
C LEU A 330 3.38 6.18 -10.50
N LEU A 331 4.41 5.71 -9.80
CA LEU A 331 4.23 4.82 -8.64
C LEU A 331 3.31 5.45 -7.60
N TRP A 332 3.53 6.72 -7.22
CA TRP A 332 2.69 7.44 -6.28
C TRP A 332 1.24 7.60 -6.78
N PHE A 333 1.07 7.88 -8.08
CA PHE A 333 -0.25 7.89 -8.70
C PHE A 333 -0.96 6.53 -8.56
N PHE A 334 -0.27 5.42 -8.89
CA PHE A 334 -0.85 4.08 -8.82
C PHE A 334 -1.15 3.65 -7.39
N ILE A 335 -0.28 3.95 -6.42
CA ILE A 335 -0.55 3.73 -4.99
C ILE A 335 -1.85 4.43 -4.58
N GLY A 336 -1.98 5.72 -4.89
CA GLY A 336 -3.17 6.49 -4.58
C GLY A 336 -4.43 5.97 -5.29
N LEU A 337 -4.31 5.48 -6.51
CA LEU A 337 -5.39 4.87 -7.28
C LEU A 337 -5.84 3.55 -6.65
N VAL A 338 -4.91 2.65 -6.34
CA VAL A 338 -5.20 1.33 -5.74
C VAL A 338 -5.85 1.50 -4.37
N ILE A 339 -5.34 2.42 -3.52
CA ILE A 339 -5.95 2.72 -2.22
C ILE A 339 -7.40 3.20 -2.40
N ARG A 340 -7.68 4.09 -3.37
CA ARG A 340 -9.03 4.59 -3.61
C ARG A 340 -9.98 3.52 -4.12
N ILE A 341 -9.52 2.68 -5.04
CA ILE A 341 -10.30 1.56 -5.56
C ILE A 341 -10.59 0.57 -4.42
N SER A 342 -9.59 0.20 -3.62
CA SER A 342 -9.75 -0.69 -2.48
C SER A 342 -10.75 -0.14 -1.46
N HIS A 343 -10.63 1.14 -1.10
CA HIS A 343 -11.58 1.79 -0.20
C HIS A 343 -12.99 1.82 -0.78
N ARG A 344 -13.14 1.98 -2.10
CA ARG A 344 -14.44 1.95 -2.75
C ARG A 344 -15.07 0.56 -2.72
N ILE A 345 -14.28 -0.47 -2.97
CA ILE A 345 -14.71 -1.87 -2.89
C ILE A 345 -15.17 -2.20 -1.47
N ILE A 346 -14.37 -1.83 -0.45
CA ILE A 346 -14.72 -2.05 0.96
C ILE A 346 -16.03 -1.33 1.33
N GLU A 347 -16.25 -0.10 0.82
CA GLU A 347 -17.50 0.63 1.04
C GLU A 347 -18.70 -0.06 0.39
N LEU A 348 -18.54 -0.59 -0.83
CA LEU A 348 -19.59 -1.35 -1.50
C LEU A 348 -19.93 -2.65 -0.75
N LEU A 349 -18.92 -3.38 -0.28
CA LEU A 349 -19.09 -4.59 0.53
C LEU A 349 -19.78 -4.26 1.86
N LYS A 350 -19.35 -3.20 2.55
CA LYS A 350 -19.98 -2.71 3.78
C LYS A 350 -21.48 -2.45 3.57
N ASN A 351 -21.83 -1.69 2.52
CA ASN A 351 -23.23 -1.34 2.23
C ASN A 351 -24.05 -2.59 1.87
N ASN A 352 -23.44 -3.54 1.18
CA ASN A 352 -24.09 -4.82 0.86
C ASN A 352 -24.33 -5.67 2.11
N TRP A 353 -23.38 -5.70 3.04
CA TRP A 353 -23.51 -6.40 4.32
C TRP A 353 -24.56 -5.76 5.25
N GLN A 354 -24.71 -4.44 5.20
CA GLN A 354 -25.75 -3.73 5.97
C GLN A 354 -27.15 -3.93 5.38
N ASN A 355 -27.27 -4.04 4.04
CA ASN A 355 -28.57 -4.13 3.36
C ASN A 355 -29.10 -5.55 3.18
N ASN A 356 -28.23 -6.56 3.12
CA ASN A 356 -28.64 -7.94 2.91
C ASN A 356 -28.88 -8.65 4.24
N ASN A 357 -30.15 -8.84 4.60
CA ASN A 357 -30.60 -9.76 5.65
C ASN A 357 -30.36 -11.25 5.30
N THR A 358 -29.60 -11.56 4.24
CA THR A 358 -29.43 -12.91 3.73
C THR A 358 -28.23 -13.64 4.33
N ALA A 359 -28.49 -14.52 5.20
CA ALA A 359 -28.29 -15.98 5.36
C ALA A 359 -26.85 -16.56 5.28
N GLY A 360 -25.86 -15.96 4.67
CA GLY A 360 -24.59 -16.66 4.44
C GLY A 360 -23.52 -16.42 5.53
N LEU A 361 -23.27 -15.16 5.88
CA LEU A 361 -22.21 -14.77 6.84
C LEU A 361 -22.69 -14.73 8.30
N ASN A 362 -24.01 -14.62 8.54
CA ASN A 362 -24.58 -14.66 9.89
C ASN A 362 -24.33 -15.99 10.60
N LYS A 363 -24.01 -17.05 9.85
CA LYS A 363 -23.73 -18.39 10.42
C LYS A 363 -22.33 -18.48 11.03
N PHE A 364 -21.41 -17.60 10.60
CA PHE A 364 -20.02 -17.56 11.10
C PHE A 364 -19.75 -16.46 12.11
N ILE A 365 -20.59 -15.40 12.15
CA ILE A 365 -20.41 -14.25 13.04
C ILE A 365 -21.75 -13.94 13.70
N ASN A 366 -21.92 -14.32 14.96
CA ASN A 366 -23.12 -14.00 15.73
C ASN A 366 -23.12 -12.50 16.09
N LEU A 367 -23.81 -11.71 15.27
CA LEU A 367 -23.83 -10.24 15.34
C LEU A 367 -25.09 -9.77 16.07
N GLY A 368 -25.28 -9.99 17.34
CA GLY A 368 -26.36 -9.49 18.20
C GLY A 368 -27.31 -8.40 17.61
N ASP A 369 -28.05 -7.66 18.42
CA ASP A 369 -29.03 -6.63 18.02
C ASP A 369 -28.63 -5.76 16.83
N ASN A 370 -29.55 -5.44 15.94
CA ASN A 370 -29.35 -4.72 14.67
C ASN A 370 -28.50 -3.43 14.80
N GLN A 371 -28.64 -2.68 15.90
CA GLN A 371 -27.89 -1.45 16.12
C GLN A 371 -26.41 -1.72 16.46
N ARG A 372 -26.12 -2.74 17.25
CA ARG A 372 -24.75 -3.17 17.57
C ARG A 372 -24.05 -3.76 16.35
N ARG A 373 -24.80 -4.43 15.47
CA ARG A 373 -24.32 -4.98 14.20
C ARG A 373 -23.80 -3.89 13.27
N ASP A 374 -24.56 -2.81 13.06
CA ASP A 374 -24.15 -1.72 12.16
C ASP A 374 -22.88 -0.99 12.64
N LEU A 375 -22.76 -0.80 13.94
CA LEU A 375 -21.55 -0.22 14.54
C LEU A 375 -20.33 -1.15 14.34
N ARG A 376 -20.47 -2.44 14.54
CA ARG A 376 -19.40 -3.44 14.34
C ARG A 376 -18.97 -3.51 12.87
N ILE A 377 -19.90 -3.58 11.92
CA ILE A 377 -19.60 -3.57 10.48
C ILE A 377 -18.82 -2.31 10.09
N SER A 378 -19.21 -1.14 10.61
CA SER A 378 -18.51 0.12 10.32
C SER A 378 -17.09 0.15 10.88
N THR A 379 -16.88 -0.40 12.08
CA THR A 379 -15.55 -0.50 12.72
C THR A 379 -14.65 -1.48 11.98
N ILE A 380 -15.17 -2.65 11.61
CA ILE A 380 -14.44 -3.66 10.84
C ILE A 380 -14.04 -3.10 9.46
N ALA A 381 -14.98 -2.46 8.76
CA ALA A 381 -14.67 -1.82 7.47
C ALA A 381 -13.60 -0.73 7.60
N GLY A 382 -13.61 0.05 8.70
CA GLY A 382 -12.58 1.03 9.02
C GLY A 382 -11.21 0.40 9.23
N ALA A 383 -11.15 -0.67 10.02
CA ALA A 383 -9.91 -1.43 10.29
C ALA A 383 -9.33 -2.05 9.00
N ILE A 384 -10.17 -2.66 8.16
CA ILE A 384 -9.76 -3.23 6.87
C ILE A 384 -9.20 -2.14 5.95
N LYS A 385 -9.86 -0.97 5.86
CA LYS A 385 -9.35 0.18 5.08
C LYS A 385 -7.97 0.62 5.58
N GLY A 386 -7.78 0.72 6.90
CA GLY A 386 -6.50 1.05 7.51
C GLY A 386 -5.41 0.04 7.17
N MET A 387 -5.69 -1.26 7.35
CA MET A 387 -4.76 -2.35 7.05
C MET A 387 -4.35 -2.37 5.57
N VAL A 388 -5.33 -2.29 4.66
CA VAL A 388 -5.08 -2.23 3.21
C VAL A 388 -4.21 -1.03 2.84
N THR A 389 -4.46 0.14 3.44
CA THR A 389 -3.66 1.35 3.21
C THR A 389 -2.21 1.13 3.64
N VAL A 390 -1.98 0.55 4.83
CA VAL A 390 -0.63 0.25 5.34
C VAL A 390 0.11 -0.71 4.41
N VAL A 391 -0.52 -1.81 4.00
CA VAL A 391 0.08 -2.82 3.12
C VAL A 391 0.45 -2.22 1.76
N ILE A 392 -0.47 -1.49 1.12
CA ILE A 392 -0.21 -0.87 -0.19
C ILE A 392 0.90 0.19 -0.08
N THR A 393 0.90 1.01 0.98
CA THR A 393 1.92 2.04 1.18
C THR A 393 3.29 1.43 1.45
N ALA A 394 3.37 0.38 2.27
CA ALA A 394 4.61 -0.33 2.55
C ALA A 394 5.19 -0.99 1.28
N SER A 395 4.35 -1.68 0.49
CA SER A 395 4.75 -2.25 -0.80
C SER A 395 5.23 -1.18 -1.77
N GLY A 396 4.54 -0.04 -1.82
CA GLY A 396 4.93 1.10 -2.65
C GLY A 396 6.26 1.70 -2.22
N LEU A 397 6.53 1.79 -0.90
CA LEU A 397 7.80 2.26 -0.38
C LEU A 397 8.96 1.33 -0.78
N LEU A 398 8.77 0.01 -0.64
CA LEU A 398 9.78 -0.97 -1.08
C LEU A 398 10.06 -0.85 -2.59
N THR A 399 9.01 -0.69 -3.41
CA THR A 399 9.17 -0.47 -4.86
C THR A 399 9.89 0.87 -5.14
N ALA A 400 9.61 1.93 -4.39
CA ALA A 400 10.31 3.21 -4.54
C ALA A 400 11.82 3.08 -4.28
N LEU A 401 12.22 2.27 -3.29
CA LEU A 401 13.64 2.01 -3.00
C LEU A 401 14.35 1.35 -4.18
N THR A 402 13.69 0.42 -4.89
CA THR A 402 14.27 -0.20 -6.09
C THR A 402 14.42 0.79 -7.25
N ILE A 403 13.44 1.68 -7.44
CA ILE A 403 13.51 2.75 -8.45
C ILE A 403 14.66 3.72 -8.14
N LEU A 404 14.91 4.01 -6.86
CA LEU A 404 16.03 4.86 -6.43
C LEU A 404 17.40 4.22 -6.64
N GLY A 405 17.44 2.91 -6.99
CA GLY A 405 18.67 2.18 -7.31
C GLY A 405 19.24 1.40 -6.15
N ILE A 406 18.47 1.23 -5.06
CA ILE A 406 18.86 0.31 -3.99
C ILE A 406 18.79 -1.13 -4.54
N PRO A 407 19.84 -1.95 -4.35
CA PRO A 407 19.87 -3.31 -4.86
C PRO A 407 18.65 -4.12 -4.40
N THR A 408 18.03 -4.86 -5.32
CA THR A 408 16.82 -5.65 -5.03
C THR A 408 17.03 -6.64 -3.89
N GLY A 409 18.22 -7.21 -3.75
CA GLY A 409 18.57 -8.09 -2.63
C GLY A 409 18.43 -7.41 -1.26
N SER A 410 18.89 -6.16 -1.14
CA SER A 410 18.74 -5.37 0.10
C SER A 410 17.28 -5.04 0.40
N VAL A 411 16.49 -4.71 -0.63
CA VAL A 411 15.06 -4.42 -0.48
C VAL A 411 14.30 -5.67 -0.03
N VAL A 412 14.62 -6.84 -0.63
CA VAL A 412 14.05 -8.14 -0.24
C VAL A 412 14.45 -8.51 1.19
N ALA A 413 15.69 -8.25 1.59
CA ALA A 413 16.16 -8.50 2.97
C ALA A 413 15.38 -7.64 3.98
N ILE A 414 15.20 -6.34 3.72
CA ILE A 414 14.40 -5.44 4.57
C ILE A 414 12.95 -5.91 4.61
N GLY A 415 12.36 -6.22 3.46
CA GLY A 415 11.00 -6.74 3.37
C GLY A 415 10.82 -8.06 4.11
N GLY A 416 11.79 -8.96 4.02
CA GLY A 416 11.82 -10.23 4.74
C GLY A 416 11.89 -10.03 6.26
N LEU A 417 12.72 -9.10 6.74
CA LEU A 417 12.80 -8.76 8.17
C LEU A 417 11.47 -8.20 8.69
N LEU A 418 10.82 -7.32 7.94
CA LEU A 418 9.49 -6.80 8.28
C LEU A 418 8.43 -7.91 8.28
N ALA A 419 8.49 -8.83 7.31
CA ALA A 419 7.58 -9.97 7.24
C ALA A 419 7.75 -10.91 8.44
N LEU A 420 8.99 -11.17 8.89
CA LEU A 420 9.27 -11.92 10.11
C LEU A 420 8.70 -11.24 11.35
N ALA A 421 8.88 -9.93 11.49
CA ALA A 421 8.33 -9.18 12.63
C ALA A 421 6.80 -9.26 12.67
N VAL A 422 6.11 -9.11 11.53
CA VAL A 422 4.66 -9.28 11.42
C VAL A 422 4.24 -10.72 11.71
N SER A 423 5.00 -11.72 11.23
CA SER A 423 4.74 -13.14 11.46
C SER A 423 4.80 -13.50 12.93
N PHE A 424 5.84 -13.04 13.66
CA PHE A 424 5.92 -13.24 15.11
C PHE A 424 4.77 -12.54 15.85
N GLY A 425 4.40 -11.31 15.43
CA GLY A 425 3.25 -10.60 16.00
C GLY A 425 1.91 -11.27 15.76
N ALA A 426 1.75 -12.04 14.67
CA ALA A 426 0.53 -12.73 14.30
C ALA A 426 0.49 -14.21 14.73
N GLN A 427 1.55 -14.73 15.35
CA GLN A 427 1.69 -16.17 15.66
C GLN A 427 0.51 -16.73 16.47
N SER A 428 0.06 -16.01 17.49
CA SER A 428 -1.09 -16.43 18.31
C SER A 428 -2.39 -16.51 17.51
N LEU A 429 -2.60 -15.56 16.59
CA LEU A 429 -3.79 -15.56 15.73
C LEU A 429 -3.81 -16.77 14.79
N VAL A 430 -2.67 -17.11 14.20
CA VAL A 430 -2.54 -18.27 13.32
C VAL A 430 -2.78 -19.54 14.12
N LYS A 431 -2.22 -19.65 15.33
CA LYS A 431 -2.44 -20.79 16.22
C LYS A 431 -3.91 -20.94 16.60
N ASP A 432 -4.59 -19.85 17.00
CA ASP A 432 -6.04 -19.86 17.30
C ASP A 432 -6.86 -20.43 16.14
N LEU A 433 -6.54 -20.02 14.89
CA LEU A 433 -7.29 -20.46 13.70
C LEU A 433 -7.05 -21.94 13.38
N VAL A 434 -5.80 -22.41 13.53
CA VAL A 434 -5.44 -23.81 13.29
C VAL A 434 -6.11 -24.71 14.33
N ASP A 435 -5.99 -24.36 15.61
CA ASP A 435 -6.57 -25.13 16.70
C ASP A 435 -8.11 -25.16 16.60
N GLY A 436 -8.74 -24.00 16.27
CA GLY A 436 -10.19 -23.96 16.04
C GLY A 436 -10.65 -24.78 14.84
N PHE A 437 -9.85 -24.83 13.77
CA PHE A 437 -10.12 -25.70 12.63
C PHE A 437 -10.01 -27.18 13.03
N LEU A 438 -9.00 -27.57 13.81
CA LEU A 438 -8.84 -28.95 14.28
C LEU A 438 -9.97 -29.38 15.21
N VAL A 439 -10.39 -28.51 16.14
CA VAL A 439 -11.57 -28.79 17.00
C VAL A 439 -12.79 -29.11 16.18
N LEU A 440 -13.04 -28.34 15.10
CA LEU A 440 -14.19 -28.58 14.22
C LEU A 440 -14.01 -29.80 13.31
N ALA A 441 -12.79 -30.03 12.80
CA ALA A 441 -12.51 -31.14 11.88
C ALA A 441 -12.51 -32.50 12.58
N GLU A 442 -12.04 -32.54 13.83
CA GLU A 442 -11.97 -33.75 14.66
C GLU A 442 -13.23 -33.97 15.51
N ASP A 443 -14.15 -32.99 15.48
CA ASP A 443 -15.39 -33.03 16.29
C ASP A 443 -15.09 -33.29 17.77
N GLN A 444 -14.10 -32.55 18.34
CA GLN A 444 -13.68 -32.76 19.74
C GLN A 444 -14.81 -32.41 20.72
N TYR A 445 -15.53 -31.33 20.45
CA TYR A 445 -16.74 -30.87 21.14
C TYR A 445 -17.61 -30.00 20.25
N ALA A 446 -18.88 -29.87 20.55
CA ALA A 446 -19.87 -29.12 19.80
C ALA A 446 -20.62 -28.11 20.67
N ILE A 447 -21.39 -27.23 20.02
CA ILE A 447 -22.29 -26.31 20.72
C ILE A 447 -23.36 -27.12 21.44
N GLY A 448 -23.52 -26.90 22.75
CA GLY A 448 -24.43 -27.63 23.63
C GLY A 448 -23.73 -28.64 24.53
N ASP A 449 -22.48 -29.03 24.22
CA ASP A 449 -21.69 -29.88 25.13
C ASP A 449 -21.29 -29.12 26.40
N VAL A 450 -21.13 -29.82 27.50
CA VAL A 450 -20.51 -29.31 28.72
C VAL A 450 -19.07 -29.79 28.75
N ILE A 451 -18.15 -28.84 28.75
CA ILE A 451 -16.71 -29.12 28.74
C ILE A 451 -15.98 -28.43 29.91
N ASP A 452 -14.89 -29.07 30.32
CA ASP A 452 -13.93 -28.53 31.27
C ASP A 452 -12.55 -28.44 30.57
N VAL A 453 -12.00 -27.25 30.49
CA VAL A 453 -10.69 -26.97 29.88
C VAL A 453 -9.59 -26.69 30.94
N GLY A 454 -9.87 -27.03 32.19
CA GLY A 454 -8.99 -26.93 33.35
C GLY A 454 -9.15 -25.62 34.12
N PHE A 455 -9.06 -24.48 33.48
CA PHE A 455 -9.26 -23.16 34.12
C PHE A 455 -10.68 -22.60 33.95
N ALA A 456 -11.52 -23.23 33.14
CA ALA A 456 -12.92 -22.87 32.96
C ALA A 456 -13.73 -24.12 32.58
N ALA A 457 -14.96 -24.22 33.13
CA ALA A 457 -15.91 -25.28 32.82
C ALA A 457 -17.30 -24.70 32.56
N GLY A 458 -18.03 -25.29 31.62
CA GLY A 458 -19.40 -24.86 31.30
C GLY A 458 -19.92 -25.39 29.97
N GLY A 459 -21.17 -25.00 29.67
CA GLY A 459 -21.79 -25.33 28.38
C GLY A 459 -21.22 -24.51 27.23
N VAL A 460 -20.89 -25.15 26.12
CA VAL A 460 -20.43 -24.51 24.90
C VAL A 460 -21.61 -23.75 24.26
N GLU A 461 -21.58 -22.43 24.37
CA GLU A 461 -22.63 -21.56 23.82
C GLU A 461 -22.32 -21.13 22.39
N ASN A 462 -21.02 -20.91 22.11
CA ASN A 462 -20.56 -20.50 20.78
C ASN A 462 -19.18 -21.10 20.49
N LEU A 463 -19.00 -21.55 19.26
CA LEU A 463 -17.74 -22.11 18.76
C LEU A 463 -17.41 -21.49 17.41
N ASN A 464 -16.26 -20.79 17.35
CA ASN A 464 -15.74 -20.14 16.15
C ASN A 464 -14.32 -20.63 15.88
N LEU A 465 -13.78 -20.34 14.67
CA LEU A 465 -12.39 -20.68 14.33
C LEU A 465 -11.34 -20.07 15.27
N ARG A 466 -11.66 -18.96 15.96
CA ARG A 466 -10.70 -18.26 16.82
C ARG A 466 -10.96 -18.46 18.31
N VAL A 467 -12.23 -18.53 18.71
CA VAL A 467 -12.62 -18.53 20.12
C VAL A 467 -13.72 -19.53 20.39
N THR A 468 -13.68 -20.14 21.55
CA THR A 468 -14.75 -20.92 22.16
C THR A 468 -15.36 -20.11 23.30
N GLN A 469 -16.69 -20.09 23.43
CA GLN A 469 -17.41 -19.40 24.50
C GLN A 469 -18.17 -20.42 25.36
N LEU A 470 -17.84 -20.39 26.65
CA LEU A 470 -18.45 -21.27 27.64
C LEU A 470 -19.37 -20.48 28.57
N ARG A 471 -20.56 -21.05 28.88
CA ARG A 471 -21.44 -20.53 29.93
C ARG A 471 -21.17 -21.33 31.20
N SER A 472 -20.57 -20.67 32.21
CA SER A 472 -20.32 -21.30 33.51
C SER A 472 -21.62 -21.58 34.27
N ALA A 473 -21.58 -22.45 35.29
CA ALA A 473 -22.70 -22.71 36.17
C ALA A 473 -23.18 -21.42 36.90
N GLY A 474 -22.31 -20.44 37.14
CA GLY A 474 -22.65 -19.12 37.68
C GLY A 474 -23.30 -18.16 36.68
N GLY A 475 -23.51 -18.59 35.40
CA GLY A 475 -24.10 -17.77 34.35
C GLY A 475 -23.10 -16.83 33.64
N GLU A 476 -21.81 -16.88 33.93
CA GLU A 476 -20.78 -16.08 33.30
C GLU A 476 -20.44 -16.61 31.90
N LEU A 477 -20.26 -15.70 30.94
CA LEU A 477 -19.80 -16.04 29.60
C LEU A 477 -18.28 -15.90 29.51
N VAL A 478 -17.58 -17.03 29.51
CA VAL A 478 -16.11 -17.09 29.41
C VAL A 478 -15.73 -17.22 27.94
N THR A 479 -14.95 -16.29 27.42
CA THR A 479 -14.44 -16.34 26.04
C THR A 479 -12.97 -16.74 26.05
N ILE A 480 -12.65 -17.84 25.41
CA ILE A 480 -11.34 -18.51 25.44
C ILE A 480 -10.79 -18.54 24.03
N PRO A 481 -9.57 -18.01 23.75
CA PRO A 481 -8.88 -18.26 22.48
C PRO A 481 -8.62 -19.76 22.30
N ASN A 482 -8.86 -20.30 21.11
CA ASN A 482 -8.74 -21.75 20.90
C ASN A 482 -7.32 -22.25 21.18
N SER A 483 -6.28 -21.44 20.92
CA SER A 483 -4.88 -21.78 21.23
C SER A 483 -4.55 -21.89 22.73
N ALA A 484 -5.43 -21.40 23.61
CA ALA A 484 -5.31 -21.55 25.06
C ALA A 484 -5.91 -22.86 25.58
N ILE A 485 -6.69 -23.55 24.77
CA ILE A 485 -7.30 -24.84 25.11
C ILE A 485 -6.30 -25.95 24.75
N THR A 486 -5.60 -26.45 25.76
CA THR A 486 -4.58 -27.50 25.58
C THR A 486 -5.11 -28.90 25.83
N GLN A 487 -6.15 -29.01 26.62
CA GLN A 487 -6.88 -30.27 26.86
C GLN A 487 -8.35 -29.97 27.07
N VAL A 488 -9.21 -30.91 26.73
CA VAL A 488 -10.64 -30.81 26.92
C VAL A 488 -11.14 -32.09 27.60
N LYS A 489 -11.90 -31.92 28.68
CA LYS A 489 -12.75 -32.98 29.23
C LYS A 489 -14.18 -32.71 28.78
N ASN A 490 -14.72 -33.53 27.89
CA ASN A 490 -16.13 -33.45 27.51
C ASN A 490 -16.96 -34.28 28.48
N LEU A 491 -17.86 -33.61 29.19
CA LEU A 491 -18.65 -34.21 30.26
C LEU A 491 -20.02 -34.78 29.77
N THR A 492 -20.38 -34.45 28.53
CA THR A 492 -21.71 -34.78 27.98
C THR A 492 -21.68 -35.57 26.68
N ARG A 493 -20.50 -35.76 26.08
CA ARG A 493 -20.38 -36.52 24.83
C ARG A 493 -20.71 -37.99 25.05
N SER A 494 -21.69 -38.48 24.30
CA SER A 494 -22.23 -39.85 24.34
C SER A 494 -22.97 -40.20 25.61
N TRP A 495 -22.41 -39.98 26.79
CA TRP A 495 -23.05 -40.20 28.08
C TRP A 495 -22.41 -39.32 29.15
N SER A 496 -23.15 -39.06 30.23
CA SER A 496 -22.67 -38.30 31.39
C SER A 496 -22.91 -39.09 32.67
N ARG A 497 -22.09 -38.88 33.69
CA ARG A 497 -22.23 -39.48 35.01
C ARG A 497 -22.69 -38.42 36.00
N ALA A 498 -23.81 -38.70 36.67
CA ALA A 498 -24.23 -37.93 37.83
C ALA A 498 -23.72 -38.63 39.10
N ASN A 499 -22.88 -37.98 39.88
CA ASN A 499 -22.45 -38.40 41.21
C ASN A 499 -23.27 -37.62 42.24
N LEU A 500 -24.05 -38.35 43.01
CA LEU A 500 -24.91 -37.78 44.03
C LEU A 500 -24.42 -38.21 45.40
N SER A 501 -24.22 -37.24 46.32
CA SER A 501 -23.95 -37.49 47.74
C SER A 501 -25.23 -37.23 48.52
N VAL A 502 -25.64 -38.20 49.29
CA VAL A 502 -26.85 -38.13 50.13
C VAL A 502 -26.39 -38.07 51.61
N ASN A 503 -26.75 -37.00 52.28
CA ASN A 503 -26.49 -36.89 53.73
C ASN A 503 -27.51 -37.68 54.52
N VAL A 504 -27.04 -38.48 55.46
CA VAL A 504 -27.88 -39.25 56.37
C VAL A 504 -27.63 -38.81 57.81
N ALA A 505 -28.61 -38.98 58.70
CA ALA A 505 -28.46 -38.64 60.12
C ALA A 505 -27.33 -39.47 60.78
N TYR A 506 -26.66 -38.91 61.77
CA TYR A 506 -25.46 -39.48 62.38
C TYR A 506 -25.75 -40.83 63.07
N ASP A 507 -26.97 -41.05 63.55
CA ASP A 507 -27.44 -42.26 64.20
C ASP A 507 -27.96 -43.33 63.23
N THR A 508 -27.88 -43.07 61.90
CA THR A 508 -28.35 -44.02 60.89
C THR A 508 -27.33 -45.12 60.69
N ASP A 509 -27.80 -46.36 60.67
CA ASP A 509 -26.98 -47.52 60.30
C ASP A 509 -26.54 -47.43 58.85
N PRO A 510 -25.22 -47.35 58.57
CA PRO A 510 -24.69 -47.22 57.21
C PRO A 510 -25.10 -48.36 56.29
N ALA A 511 -25.19 -49.57 56.78
CA ALA A 511 -25.61 -50.74 56.01
C ALA A 511 -27.05 -50.61 55.51
N LYS A 512 -27.91 -50.09 56.39
CA LYS A 512 -29.34 -49.85 56.09
C LYS A 512 -29.46 -48.70 55.03
N ALA A 513 -28.71 -47.61 55.21
CA ALA A 513 -28.73 -46.51 54.27
C ALA A 513 -28.26 -46.91 52.84
N ILE A 514 -27.18 -47.71 52.74
CA ILE A 514 -26.67 -48.25 51.49
C ILE A 514 -27.68 -49.12 50.80
N ASN A 515 -28.36 -50.00 51.56
CA ASN A 515 -29.39 -50.90 51.02
C ASN A 515 -30.63 -50.15 50.52
N VAL A 516 -31.06 -49.10 51.22
CA VAL A 516 -32.18 -48.26 50.77
C VAL A 516 -31.76 -47.47 49.51
N LEU A 517 -30.58 -46.93 49.41
CA LEU A 517 -30.11 -46.25 48.21
C LEU A 517 -30.00 -47.18 47.02
N ARG A 518 -29.59 -48.45 47.21
CA ARG A 518 -29.59 -49.45 46.12
C ARG A 518 -31.00 -49.74 45.64
N GLN A 519 -31.94 -49.93 46.58
CA GLN A 519 -33.35 -50.19 46.22
C GLN A 519 -33.95 -49.01 45.46
N VAL A 520 -33.74 -47.78 45.92
CA VAL A 520 -34.17 -46.56 45.20
C VAL A 520 -33.52 -46.44 43.82
N GLY A 521 -32.24 -46.84 43.68
CA GLY A 521 -31.56 -46.89 42.39
C GLY A 521 -32.15 -47.91 41.42
N GLU A 522 -32.50 -49.10 41.90
CA GLU A 522 -33.21 -50.13 41.12
C GLU A 522 -34.62 -49.69 40.73
N ASP A 523 -35.37 -49.07 41.65
CA ASP A 523 -36.71 -48.56 41.41
C ASP A 523 -36.68 -47.45 40.34
N LEU A 524 -35.68 -46.49 40.42
CA LEU A 524 -35.52 -45.45 39.46
C LEU A 524 -35.15 -46.00 38.06
N TYR A 525 -34.29 -47.03 37.99
CA TYR A 525 -33.91 -47.64 36.71
C TYR A 525 -35.07 -48.31 36.05
N ASN A 526 -36.00 -48.93 36.85
CA ASN A 526 -37.21 -49.61 36.36
C ASN A 526 -38.36 -48.62 36.09
N ASP A 527 -38.25 -47.36 36.42
CA ASP A 527 -39.23 -46.32 36.14
C ASP A 527 -39.34 -46.09 34.63
N PRO A 528 -40.54 -46.18 34.00
CA PRO A 528 -40.71 -45.97 32.56
C PRO A 528 -40.23 -44.64 32.03
N GLU A 529 -40.20 -43.58 32.85
CA GLU A 529 -39.72 -42.27 32.45
C GLU A 529 -38.17 -42.17 32.40
N TRP A 530 -37.49 -42.93 33.27
CA TRP A 530 -36.04 -42.84 33.42
C TRP A 530 -35.27 -43.99 32.78
N HIS A 531 -35.92 -45.13 32.53
CA HIS A 531 -35.28 -46.32 31.97
C HIS A 531 -34.51 -46.07 30.70
N ASP A 532 -35.11 -45.39 29.73
CA ASP A 532 -34.49 -45.06 28.45
C ASP A 532 -33.39 -43.98 28.53
N LYS A 533 -33.32 -43.26 29.66
CA LYS A 533 -32.34 -42.20 29.91
C LYS A 533 -31.13 -42.72 30.69
N MET A 534 -31.17 -43.88 31.26
CA MET A 534 -30.12 -44.45 32.11
C MET A 534 -29.44 -45.63 31.42
N LEU A 535 -28.09 -45.63 31.41
CA LEU A 535 -27.30 -46.71 30.79
C LEU A 535 -27.23 -47.99 31.66
N ALA A 536 -27.30 -47.82 32.98
CA ALA A 536 -27.21 -48.89 33.95
C ALA A 536 -27.88 -48.50 35.27
N VAL A 537 -28.16 -49.48 36.12
CA VAL A 537 -28.60 -49.24 37.51
C VAL A 537 -27.54 -48.39 38.24
N PRO A 538 -27.94 -47.35 39.00
CA PRO A 538 -26.99 -46.56 39.78
C PRO A 538 -26.21 -47.42 40.79
N ASP A 539 -24.89 -47.28 40.77
CA ASP A 539 -24.00 -47.99 41.69
C ASP A 539 -23.79 -47.18 42.97
N VAL A 540 -24.00 -47.78 44.12
CA VAL A 540 -23.79 -47.16 45.41
C VAL A 540 -22.35 -47.45 45.85
N LEU A 541 -21.46 -46.43 45.71
CA LEU A 541 -20.02 -46.55 45.94
C LEU A 541 -19.63 -46.70 47.41
N GLY A 542 -20.53 -46.33 48.35
CA GLY A 542 -20.28 -46.40 49.79
C GLY A 542 -20.26 -45.05 50.48
N ILE A 543 -19.54 -44.96 51.60
CA ILE A 543 -19.42 -43.74 52.42
C ILE A 543 -18.32 -42.87 51.82
N ASP A 544 -18.65 -41.64 51.39
CA ASP A 544 -17.73 -40.69 50.82
C ASP A 544 -16.99 -39.86 51.89
N SER A 545 -17.72 -39.36 52.88
CA SER A 545 -17.13 -38.58 53.99
C SER A 545 -17.92 -38.78 55.28
N LEU A 546 -17.25 -38.62 56.40
CA LEU A 546 -17.84 -38.55 57.76
C LEU A 546 -17.61 -37.12 58.27
N THR A 547 -18.68 -36.35 58.37
CA THR A 547 -18.64 -34.99 58.90
C THR A 547 -19.42 -34.91 60.20
N HIS A 548 -19.11 -33.90 61.02
CA HIS A 548 -19.75 -33.69 62.34
C HIS A 548 -21.18 -33.12 62.22
N GLU A 549 -21.58 -32.69 60.98
CA GLU A 549 -22.82 -31.97 60.75
C GLU A 549 -23.86 -32.81 59.97
N ALA A 550 -23.56 -34.02 59.61
CA ALA A 550 -24.55 -34.91 58.92
C ALA A 550 -24.33 -36.35 59.27
#